data_21b1880a35207ed1e96aaeb2f297a58c
#
_entry.id   21b1880a35207ed1e96aaeb2f297a58c
#
_cell.length_a   1.000
_cell.length_b   1.000
_cell.length_c   1.000
_cell.angle_alpha   90.00
_cell.angle_beta   90.00
_cell.angle_gamma   90.00
#
_symmetry.space_group_name_H-M   'P 1'
#
loop_
_entity.id
_entity.type
_entity.pdbx_description
1 polymer ?
#
loop_
_entity_poly.entity_id
_entity_poly.type
_entity_poly.pdbx_seq_one_letter_code
_entity_poly.pdbx_strand_id
1 'polypeptide(L)'
;MLHKAKRPLFLAGGGVNIARANALFTEVVEKTQVPVVTTIMGRGAIATNHPLFIGNLGMHGAYAANMAVSGCDLLFSIGTRFNDRITGKLHEFAPHAQIVHIDIDTASISRNIHVDIPIVADAKEALTKMTEYVEECETKKWLAQIAAWKEEHPLRMKRHALMSPLDIIEEMNRQFDDAIITTDVGQHMMLVSQYAEITEKKQLVMSGGLGTMGYGFPAAIGAQIGNPEKRVIAVSGDGGMQMNIQEFATAVLEETPVIACVFNNTYLGMVRQWQKLFYGKRYGMTNLRAGALSRRTDGAEFPEYTPDFVKLAESYGAKGIRVTETEEIAAAFEEAKKNTKTPTLIEFCLLYTSPSPRD
;
A
#
# COMPACT_ATOMS: atom_id res chain seq x y z
N MET A 1 27.87 -15.45 -1.44
CA MET A 1 27.61 -14.29 -2.31
C MET A 1 27.39 -13.02 -1.47
N LEU A 2 26.53 -13.03 -0.47
CA LEU A 2 26.26 -11.84 0.37
C LEU A 2 27.55 -11.15 0.85
N HIS A 3 28.49 -11.87 1.49
CA HIS A 3 29.74 -11.30 2.01
C HIS A 3 30.74 -10.78 0.94
N LYS A 4 30.53 -11.14 -0.33
CA LYS A 4 31.38 -10.67 -1.44
C LYS A 4 30.78 -9.47 -2.16
N ALA A 5 29.49 -9.25 -2.02
CA ALA A 5 28.81 -8.14 -2.63
C ALA A 5 29.15 -6.81 -1.94
N LYS A 6 29.33 -5.77 -2.72
CA LYS A 6 29.62 -4.41 -2.23
C LYS A 6 28.32 -3.60 -2.03
N ARG A 7 27.29 -3.97 -2.75
CA ARG A 7 25.97 -3.30 -2.75
C ARG A 7 24.85 -4.34 -2.74
N PRO A 8 24.84 -5.24 -1.71
CA PRO A 8 23.78 -6.23 -1.61
C PRO A 8 22.44 -5.57 -1.27
N LEU A 9 21.34 -6.16 -1.76
CA LEU A 9 20.00 -5.68 -1.52
C LEU A 9 19.03 -6.86 -1.34
N PHE A 10 18.22 -6.84 -0.30
CA PHE A 10 17.08 -7.73 -0.18
C PHE A 10 15.84 -7.14 -0.84
N LEU A 11 15.11 -7.99 -1.57
CA LEU A 11 13.78 -7.69 -2.10
C LEU A 11 12.77 -8.66 -1.49
N ALA A 12 11.95 -8.17 -0.55
CA ALA A 12 10.88 -8.97 0.03
C ALA A 12 9.58 -8.81 -0.73
N GLY A 13 9.02 -9.92 -1.19
CA GLY A 13 7.71 -10.00 -1.81
C GLY A 13 6.64 -10.52 -0.85
N GLY A 14 5.41 -10.71 -1.38
CA GLY A 14 4.28 -11.24 -0.62
C GLY A 14 4.49 -12.65 -0.06
N GLY A 15 5.39 -13.43 -0.65
CA GLY A 15 5.73 -14.77 -0.17
C GLY A 15 6.25 -14.81 1.26
N VAL A 16 6.97 -13.76 1.71
CA VAL A 16 7.44 -13.64 3.10
C VAL A 16 6.26 -13.55 4.06
N ASN A 17 5.27 -12.70 3.73
CA ASN A 17 4.06 -12.54 4.55
C ASN A 17 3.20 -13.80 4.56
N ILE A 18 3.00 -14.44 3.39
CA ILE A 18 2.21 -15.67 3.24
C ILE A 18 2.82 -16.81 4.05
N ALA A 19 4.13 -16.97 4.01
CA ALA A 19 4.87 -17.96 4.79
C ALA A 19 4.94 -17.64 6.29
N ARG A 20 4.44 -16.46 6.73
CA ARG A 20 4.58 -15.96 8.11
C ARG A 20 6.04 -15.96 8.56
N ALA A 21 6.94 -15.53 7.69
CA ALA A 21 8.38 -15.57 7.88
C ALA A 21 9.00 -14.20 8.26
N ASN A 22 8.17 -13.23 8.65
CA ASN A 22 8.54 -11.85 8.92
C ASN A 22 9.65 -11.74 10.00
N ALA A 23 9.49 -12.43 11.13
CA ALA A 23 10.49 -12.42 12.21
C ALA A 23 11.84 -13.01 11.75
N LEU A 24 11.82 -14.15 11.03
CA LEU A 24 13.02 -14.75 10.47
C LEU A 24 13.68 -13.85 9.43
N PHE A 25 12.88 -13.18 8.59
CA PHE A 25 13.40 -12.23 7.62
C PHE A 25 14.07 -11.03 8.31
N THR A 26 13.42 -10.49 9.33
CA THR A 26 14.01 -9.40 10.15
C THR A 26 15.31 -9.84 10.79
N GLU A 27 15.38 -11.05 11.36
CA GLU A 27 16.60 -11.62 11.96
C GLU A 27 17.73 -11.73 10.91
N VAL A 28 17.44 -12.22 9.70
CA VAL A 28 18.44 -12.28 8.62
C VAL A 28 18.92 -10.89 8.23
N VAL A 29 18.02 -9.92 8.13
CA VAL A 29 18.33 -8.52 7.80
C VAL A 29 19.24 -7.91 8.87
N GLU A 30 18.92 -8.10 10.14
CA GLU A 30 19.70 -7.58 11.27
C GLU A 30 21.08 -8.23 11.37
N LYS A 31 21.17 -9.55 11.17
CA LYS A 31 22.46 -10.26 11.17
C LYS A 31 23.36 -9.81 10.01
N THR A 32 22.78 -9.60 8.84
CA THR A 32 23.57 -9.28 7.63
C THR A 32 23.83 -7.79 7.44
N GLN A 33 23.05 -6.92 8.08
CA GLN A 33 23.05 -5.47 7.85
C GLN A 33 22.79 -5.07 6.38
N VAL A 34 22.12 -5.93 5.62
CA VAL A 34 21.76 -5.68 4.22
C VAL A 34 20.45 -4.89 4.14
N PRO A 35 20.43 -3.78 3.39
CA PRO A 35 19.21 -2.97 3.23
C PRO A 35 18.11 -3.73 2.48
N VAL A 36 16.86 -3.30 2.72
CA VAL A 36 15.64 -3.98 2.25
C VAL A 36 14.75 -3.04 1.45
N VAL A 37 14.30 -3.50 0.29
CA VAL A 37 13.15 -2.96 -0.43
C VAL A 37 12.03 -3.99 -0.44
N THR A 38 10.78 -3.53 -0.54
CA THR A 38 9.63 -4.45 -0.62
C THR A 38 8.82 -4.21 -1.88
N THR A 39 8.17 -5.24 -2.37
CA THR A 39 7.04 -5.04 -3.29
C THR A 39 5.84 -4.51 -2.50
N ILE A 40 4.79 -4.05 -3.19
CA ILE A 40 3.56 -3.63 -2.51
C ILE A 40 2.97 -4.78 -1.67
N MET A 41 3.00 -6.02 -2.16
CA MET A 41 2.56 -7.22 -1.43
C MET A 41 3.54 -7.66 -0.35
N GLY A 42 4.77 -7.21 -0.41
CA GLY A 42 5.81 -7.44 0.60
C GLY A 42 5.76 -6.45 1.77
N ARG A 43 4.86 -5.44 1.74
CA ARG A 43 4.69 -4.53 2.88
C ARG A 43 4.35 -5.30 4.14
N GLY A 44 5.06 -4.99 5.22
CA GLY A 44 4.96 -5.72 6.48
C GLY A 44 5.90 -6.92 6.59
N ALA A 45 6.63 -7.31 5.54
CA ALA A 45 7.70 -8.31 5.65
C ALA A 45 8.80 -7.87 6.64
N ILE A 46 9.01 -6.58 6.76
CA ILE A 46 9.81 -5.90 7.77
C ILE A 46 9.06 -4.64 8.21
N ALA A 47 9.24 -4.21 9.45
CA ALA A 47 8.63 -2.99 9.96
C ALA A 47 9.08 -1.76 9.15
N THR A 48 8.15 -0.84 8.88
CA THR A 48 8.44 0.35 8.06
C THR A 48 9.37 1.36 8.71
N ASN A 49 9.46 1.32 10.04
CA ASN A 49 10.38 2.12 10.85
C ASN A 49 11.73 1.43 11.07
N HIS A 50 11.95 0.24 10.50
CA HIS A 50 13.23 -0.45 10.62
C HIS A 50 14.35 0.34 9.91
N PRO A 51 15.54 0.54 10.52
CA PRO A 51 16.60 1.36 9.94
C PRO A 51 17.07 0.93 8.54
N LEU A 52 17.05 -0.38 8.28
CA LEU A 52 17.48 -0.95 6.99
C LEU A 52 16.34 -0.99 5.94
N PHE A 53 15.11 -0.60 6.28
CA PHE A 53 14.03 -0.50 5.32
C PHE A 53 14.17 0.76 4.47
N ILE A 54 14.24 0.60 3.15
CA ILE A 54 14.38 1.71 2.20
C ILE A 54 13.01 2.25 1.80
N GLY A 55 12.08 1.36 1.44
CA GLY A 55 10.76 1.72 0.93
C GLY A 55 10.21 0.67 -0.04
N ASN A 56 9.06 0.97 -0.62
CA ASN A 56 8.50 0.16 -1.70
C ASN A 56 9.26 0.38 -3.00
N LEU A 57 9.44 -0.70 -3.74
CA LEU A 57 9.98 -0.72 -5.11
C LEU A 57 8.85 -0.56 -6.14
N GLY A 58 9.18 -0.03 -7.29
CA GLY A 58 8.36 -0.06 -8.51
C GLY A 58 7.76 1.27 -8.90
N MET A 59 6.69 1.22 -9.71
CA MET A 59 6.06 2.40 -10.33
C MET A 59 5.59 3.45 -9.30
N HIS A 60 5.08 3.00 -8.17
CA HIS A 60 4.67 3.83 -7.04
C HIS A 60 5.64 3.73 -5.86
N GLY A 61 6.87 3.33 -6.13
CA GLY A 61 7.91 3.16 -5.12
C GLY A 61 8.63 4.47 -4.78
N ALA A 62 9.42 4.40 -3.69
CA ALA A 62 10.30 5.49 -3.31
C ALA A 62 11.48 5.60 -4.29
N TYR A 63 11.95 6.82 -4.54
CA TYR A 63 13.12 7.07 -5.40
C TYR A 63 14.33 6.24 -4.95
N ALA A 64 14.68 6.32 -3.66
CA ALA A 64 15.81 5.59 -3.10
C ALA A 64 15.70 4.07 -3.27
N ALA A 65 14.46 3.51 -3.18
CA ALA A 65 14.23 2.07 -3.38
C ALA A 65 14.48 1.67 -4.85
N ASN A 66 14.01 2.45 -5.81
CA ASN A 66 14.23 2.20 -7.23
C ASN A 66 15.72 2.35 -7.59
N MET A 67 16.40 3.38 -7.06
CA MET A 67 17.83 3.58 -7.28
C MET A 67 18.68 2.48 -6.62
N ALA A 68 18.26 1.97 -5.46
CA ALA A 68 18.94 0.85 -4.81
C ALA A 68 18.88 -0.41 -5.66
N VAL A 69 17.76 -0.72 -6.28
CA VAL A 69 17.65 -1.87 -7.21
C VAL A 69 18.50 -1.65 -8.46
N SER A 70 18.47 -0.45 -9.04
CA SER A 70 19.28 -0.15 -10.23
C SER A 70 20.78 -0.17 -9.96
N GLY A 71 21.20 0.15 -8.74
CA GLY A 71 22.60 0.26 -8.34
C GLY A 71 23.19 -0.94 -7.62
N CYS A 72 22.39 -1.93 -7.20
CA CYS A 72 22.90 -3.10 -6.47
C CYS A 72 23.78 -4.00 -7.39
N ASP A 73 24.68 -4.75 -6.76
CA ASP A 73 25.49 -5.80 -7.42
C ASP A 73 25.03 -7.22 -7.04
N LEU A 74 24.17 -7.33 -6.03
CA LEU A 74 23.48 -8.55 -5.65
C LEU A 74 22.06 -8.21 -5.24
N LEU A 75 21.07 -8.76 -5.95
CA LEU A 75 19.66 -8.70 -5.59
C LEU A 75 19.21 -10.06 -5.05
N PHE A 76 18.94 -10.10 -3.75
CA PHE A 76 18.46 -11.31 -3.09
C PHE A 76 16.95 -11.21 -2.90
N SER A 77 16.19 -11.88 -3.74
CA SER A 77 14.73 -11.78 -3.80
C SER A 77 14.05 -12.97 -3.12
N ILE A 78 13.02 -12.69 -2.32
CA ILE A 78 12.30 -13.69 -1.54
C ILE A 78 10.80 -13.51 -1.77
N GLY A 79 10.16 -14.53 -2.38
CA GLY A 79 8.71 -14.59 -2.58
C GLY A 79 8.14 -13.46 -3.43
N THR A 80 8.80 -13.12 -4.55
CA THR A 80 8.33 -12.13 -5.51
C THR A 80 8.33 -12.65 -6.94
N ARG A 81 7.33 -12.27 -7.73
CA ARG A 81 7.14 -12.79 -9.10
C ARG A 81 7.78 -11.90 -10.18
N PHE A 82 8.46 -10.82 -9.81
CA PHE A 82 9.06 -9.86 -10.75
C PHE A 82 8.08 -9.40 -11.85
N ASN A 83 6.91 -8.93 -11.45
CA ASN A 83 5.92 -8.42 -12.38
C ASN A 83 6.30 -7.02 -12.90
N ASP A 84 5.62 -6.59 -13.96
CA ASP A 84 5.83 -5.32 -14.65
C ASP A 84 5.69 -4.07 -13.75
N ARG A 85 4.93 -4.17 -12.66
CA ARG A 85 4.74 -3.06 -11.69
C ARG A 85 6.02 -2.72 -10.91
N ILE A 86 6.94 -3.69 -10.80
CA ILE A 86 8.22 -3.48 -10.11
C ILE A 86 9.40 -3.47 -11.07
N THR A 87 9.34 -4.20 -12.19
CA THR A 87 10.47 -4.32 -13.12
C THR A 87 10.54 -3.18 -14.13
N GLY A 88 9.39 -2.65 -14.57
CA GLY A 88 9.38 -1.73 -15.69
C GLY A 88 9.99 -2.37 -16.94
N LYS A 89 11.00 -1.72 -17.54
CA LYS A 89 11.76 -2.27 -18.66
C LYS A 89 12.68 -3.38 -18.18
N LEU A 90 12.41 -4.60 -18.57
CA LEU A 90 13.08 -5.81 -18.07
C LEU A 90 14.62 -5.76 -18.22
N HIS A 91 15.13 -5.24 -19.33
CA HIS A 91 16.57 -5.16 -19.61
C HIS A 91 17.30 -4.04 -18.82
N GLU A 92 16.54 -3.14 -18.19
CA GLU A 92 17.07 -2.07 -17.33
C GLU A 92 16.89 -2.40 -15.83
N PHE A 93 16.23 -3.52 -15.52
CA PHE A 93 15.98 -3.92 -14.14
C PHE A 93 17.21 -4.57 -13.51
N ALA A 94 17.73 -3.99 -12.44
CA ALA A 94 18.92 -4.47 -11.73
C ALA A 94 20.09 -4.86 -12.67
N PRO A 95 20.52 -3.99 -13.62
CA PRO A 95 21.33 -4.37 -14.76
C PRO A 95 22.75 -4.83 -14.38
N HIS A 96 23.18 -4.58 -13.15
CA HIS A 96 24.51 -4.92 -12.65
C HIS A 96 24.52 -6.02 -11.59
N ALA A 97 23.32 -6.50 -11.22
CA ALA A 97 23.17 -7.43 -10.11
C ALA A 97 23.22 -8.88 -10.55
N GLN A 98 23.87 -9.71 -9.76
CA GLN A 98 23.53 -11.13 -9.71
C GLN A 98 22.22 -11.29 -8.97
N ILE A 99 21.33 -12.16 -9.44
CA ILE A 99 19.99 -12.32 -8.87
C ILE A 99 19.85 -13.71 -8.24
N VAL A 100 19.64 -13.72 -6.94
CA VAL A 100 19.21 -14.90 -6.18
C VAL A 100 17.71 -14.80 -5.98
N HIS A 101 16.98 -15.86 -6.31
CA HIS A 101 15.52 -15.87 -6.20
C HIS A 101 15.02 -17.08 -5.42
N ILE A 102 14.45 -16.84 -4.25
CA ILE A 102 13.71 -17.82 -3.47
C ILE A 102 12.23 -17.67 -3.80
N ASP A 103 11.64 -18.71 -4.35
CA ASP A 103 10.20 -18.80 -4.56
C ASP A 103 9.74 -20.25 -4.46
N ILE A 104 8.51 -20.48 -4.00
CA ILE A 104 7.91 -21.80 -3.93
C ILE A 104 7.39 -22.26 -5.30
N ASP A 105 7.06 -21.32 -6.18
CA ASP A 105 6.54 -21.59 -7.51
C ASP A 105 7.67 -21.64 -8.56
N THR A 106 7.96 -22.85 -9.02
CA THR A 106 8.95 -23.08 -10.08
C THR A 106 8.65 -22.31 -11.37
N ALA A 107 7.37 -22.08 -11.68
CA ALA A 107 6.96 -21.36 -12.88
C ALA A 107 7.23 -19.84 -12.80
N SER A 108 7.44 -19.31 -11.62
CA SER A 108 7.81 -17.91 -11.39
C SER A 108 9.31 -17.63 -11.53
N ILE A 109 10.14 -18.66 -11.37
CA ILE A 109 11.60 -18.53 -11.45
C ILE A 109 12.05 -18.34 -12.91
N SER A 110 12.86 -17.31 -13.14
CA SER A 110 13.36 -16.91 -14.48
C SER A 110 12.27 -16.63 -15.52
N ARG A 111 11.03 -16.42 -15.10
CA ARG A 111 9.91 -16.15 -16.01
C ARG A 111 10.03 -14.78 -16.69
N ASN A 112 10.33 -13.74 -15.92
CA ASN A 112 10.34 -12.36 -16.39
C ASN A 112 11.75 -11.77 -16.45
N ILE A 113 12.63 -12.17 -15.55
CA ILE A 113 14.02 -11.74 -15.48
C ILE A 113 14.93 -12.97 -15.37
N HIS A 114 16.17 -12.86 -15.84
CA HIS A 114 17.16 -13.90 -15.63
C HIS A 114 17.50 -14.02 -14.14
N VAL A 115 17.56 -15.25 -13.64
CA VAL A 115 17.93 -15.56 -12.25
C VAL A 115 19.23 -16.37 -12.28
N ASP A 116 20.26 -15.89 -11.60
CA ASP A 116 21.56 -16.57 -11.55
C ASP A 116 21.52 -17.76 -10.59
N ILE A 117 20.86 -17.62 -9.45
CA ILE A 117 20.72 -18.69 -8.46
C ILE A 117 19.25 -18.86 -8.08
N PRO A 118 18.57 -19.86 -8.66
CA PRO A 118 17.22 -20.23 -8.27
C PRO A 118 17.23 -21.10 -7.01
N ILE A 119 16.33 -20.79 -6.07
CA ILE A 119 16.10 -21.60 -4.86
C ILE A 119 14.58 -21.87 -4.77
N VAL A 120 14.20 -23.09 -5.10
CA VAL A 120 12.81 -23.55 -4.99
C VAL A 120 12.57 -24.00 -3.55
N ALA A 121 11.95 -23.15 -2.76
CA ALA A 121 11.67 -23.43 -1.35
C ALA A 121 10.56 -22.51 -0.82
N ASP A 122 9.90 -22.95 0.26
CA ASP A 122 9.11 -22.07 1.09
C ASP A 122 10.00 -21.01 1.74
N ALA A 123 9.51 -19.76 1.80
CA ALA A 123 10.29 -18.63 2.32
C ALA A 123 10.72 -18.85 3.78
N LYS A 124 9.85 -19.45 4.62
CA LYS A 124 10.16 -19.72 6.03
C LYS A 124 11.26 -20.76 6.17
N GLU A 125 11.19 -21.84 5.40
CA GLU A 125 12.22 -22.89 5.42
C GLU A 125 13.58 -22.38 4.95
N ALA A 126 13.58 -21.61 3.85
CA ALA A 126 14.80 -21.00 3.32
C ALA A 126 15.43 -20.02 4.31
N LEU A 127 14.63 -19.12 4.88
CA LEU A 127 15.09 -18.14 5.88
C LEU A 127 15.58 -18.81 7.16
N THR A 128 14.91 -19.86 7.64
CA THR A 128 15.39 -20.64 8.81
C THR A 128 16.80 -21.17 8.57
N LYS A 129 17.07 -21.73 7.39
CA LYS A 129 18.42 -22.19 7.06
C LYS A 129 19.39 -21.04 6.91
N MET A 130 18.97 -19.91 6.33
CA MET A 130 19.83 -18.74 6.17
C MET A 130 20.32 -18.20 7.51
N THR A 131 19.49 -18.18 8.55
CA THR A 131 19.90 -17.68 9.88
C THR A 131 21.11 -18.41 10.46
N GLU A 132 21.36 -19.67 10.05
CA GLU A 132 22.48 -20.48 10.51
C GLU A 132 23.81 -20.12 9.84
N TYR A 133 23.78 -19.53 8.62
CA TYR A 133 24.97 -19.34 7.79
C TYR A 133 25.29 -17.88 7.47
N VAL A 134 24.37 -16.95 7.75
CA VAL A 134 24.60 -15.54 7.44
C VAL A 134 25.37 -14.84 8.56
N GLU A 135 26.26 -13.96 8.16
CA GLU A 135 27.05 -13.11 9.03
C GLU A 135 26.92 -11.66 8.56
N GLU A 136 27.45 -10.71 9.32
CA GLU A 136 27.45 -9.30 8.98
C GLU A 136 28.20 -9.02 7.66
N CYS A 137 27.60 -8.21 6.80
CA CYS A 137 28.17 -7.78 5.52
C CYS A 137 28.74 -6.36 5.63
N GLU A 138 29.72 -6.04 4.80
CA GLU A 138 30.29 -4.68 4.73
C GLU A 138 29.41 -3.77 3.88
N THR A 139 28.38 -3.17 4.49
CA THR A 139 27.35 -2.36 3.82
C THR A 139 27.42 -0.86 4.10
N LYS A 140 28.33 -0.38 4.97
CA LYS A 140 28.38 1.02 5.45
C LYS A 140 28.37 2.06 4.33
N LYS A 141 29.18 1.88 3.29
CA LYS A 141 29.24 2.80 2.14
C LYS A 141 27.96 2.76 1.33
N TRP A 142 27.37 1.57 1.18
CA TRP A 142 26.12 1.39 0.46
C TRP A 142 24.95 2.04 1.20
N LEU A 143 24.83 1.86 2.50
CA LEU A 143 23.84 2.51 3.35
C LEU A 143 23.97 4.03 3.34
N ALA A 144 25.18 4.57 3.34
CA ALA A 144 25.42 6.01 3.22
C ALA A 144 24.92 6.56 1.87
N GLN A 145 25.14 5.83 0.78
CA GLN A 145 24.62 6.22 -0.54
C GLN A 145 23.08 6.21 -0.57
N ILE A 146 22.46 5.19 0.00
CA ILE A 146 20.99 5.10 0.08
C ILE A 146 20.42 6.23 0.96
N ALA A 147 21.08 6.55 2.07
CA ALA A 147 20.70 7.67 2.93
C ALA A 147 20.73 9.00 2.18
N ALA A 148 21.77 9.25 1.37
CA ALA A 148 21.87 10.44 0.54
C ALA A 148 20.70 10.54 -0.45
N TRP A 149 20.31 9.44 -1.12
CA TRP A 149 19.15 9.44 -2.00
C TRP A 149 17.83 9.69 -1.27
N LYS A 150 17.67 9.18 -0.03
CA LYS A 150 16.48 9.48 0.79
C LYS A 150 16.39 10.96 1.16
N GLU A 151 17.53 11.59 1.43
CA GLU A 151 17.61 13.01 1.79
C GLU A 151 17.38 13.91 0.55
N GLU A 152 17.99 13.60 -0.58
CA GLU A 152 17.88 14.35 -1.82
C GLU A 152 16.49 14.24 -2.46
N HIS A 153 15.91 13.03 -2.41
CA HIS A 153 14.60 12.71 -3.00
C HIS A 153 13.67 12.05 -1.97
N PRO A 154 13.26 12.77 -0.93
CA PRO A 154 12.37 12.22 0.08
C PRO A 154 11.00 11.91 -0.52
N LEU A 155 10.37 10.84 -0.03
CA LEU A 155 8.99 10.54 -0.35
C LEU A 155 8.11 11.59 0.32
N ARG A 156 7.73 12.62 -0.43
CA ARG A 156 6.90 13.73 0.06
C ARG A 156 5.75 13.98 -0.90
N MET A 157 4.56 14.18 -0.35
CA MET A 157 3.43 14.74 -1.06
C MET A 157 3.37 16.24 -0.78
N LYS A 158 3.14 17.06 -1.81
CA LYS A 158 2.93 18.50 -1.61
C LYS A 158 1.65 18.69 -0.80
N ARG A 159 1.76 19.36 0.33
CA ARG A 159 0.59 19.74 1.12
C ARG A 159 -0.01 21.00 0.50
N HIS A 160 -1.32 21.02 0.44
CA HIS A 160 -2.12 22.17 0.07
C HIS A 160 -2.87 22.68 1.31
N ALA A 161 -3.50 23.86 1.22
CA ALA A 161 -4.32 24.38 2.31
C ALA A 161 -5.58 23.55 2.60
N LEU A 162 -5.90 22.62 1.71
CA LEU A 162 -7.07 21.75 1.81
C LEU A 162 -6.67 20.37 2.32
N MET A 163 -7.61 19.66 2.97
CA MET A 163 -7.43 18.30 3.47
C MET A 163 -6.88 17.37 2.38
N SER A 164 -5.81 16.69 2.70
CA SER A 164 -5.14 15.73 1.81
C SER A 164 -5.24 14.29 2.35
N PRO A 165 -5.12 13.29 1.49
CA PRO A 165 -5.03 11.90 1.94
C PRO A 165 -3.90 11.63 2.94
N LEU A 166 -2.82 12.42 2.87
CA LEU A 166 -1.69 12.29 3.78
C LEU A 166 -2.08 12.68 5.21
N ASP A 167 -2.85 13.78 5.38
CA ASP A 167 -3.30 14.22 6.70
C ASP A 167 -4.13 13.11 7.39
N ILE A 168 -4.97 12.41 6.61
CA ILE A 168 -5.79 11.30 7.12
C ILE A 168 -4.90 10.10 7.50
N ILE A 169 -3.92 9.74 6.68
CA ILE A 169 -3.04 8.59 6.93
C ILE A 169 -2.11 8.87 8.11
N GLU A 170 -1.59 10.08 8.26
CA GLU A 170 -0.78 10.48 9.40
C GLU A 170 -1.58 10.42 10.70
N GLU A 171 -2.82 10.90 10.69
CA GLU A 171 -3.69 10.81 11.85
C GLU A 171 -4.07 9.35 12.16
N MET A 172 -4.30 8.53 11.14
CA MET A 172 -4.50 7.09 11.31
C MET A 172 -3.27 6.42 11.93
N ASN A 173 -2.05 6.80 11.50
CA ASN A 173 -0.82 6.28 12.11
C ASN A 173 -0.72 6.66 13.58
N ARG A 174 -1.08 7.90 13.92
CA ARG A 174 -1.01 8.44 15.28
C ARG A 174 -2.01 7.79 16.24
N GLN A 175 -3.22 7.49 15.76
CA GLN A 175 -4.30 7.00 16.61
C GLN A 175 -4.42 5.48 16.71
N PHE A 176 -3.81 4.73 15.76
CA PHE A 176 -3.98 3.28 15.68
C PHE A 176 -2.62 2.62 15.47
N ASP A 177 -2.00 2.16 16.54
CA ASP A 177 -0.67 1.55 16.54
C ASP A 177 -0.67 0.03 16.33
N ASP A 178 -1.82 -0.64 16.53
CA ASP A 178 -1.99 -2.09 16.40
C ASP A 178 -3.13 -2.53 15.45
N ALA A 179 -3.67 -1.61 14.65
CA ALA A 179 -4.79 -1.89 13.77
C ALA A 179 -4.45 -2.82 12.61
N ILE A 180 -5.48 -3.48 12.08
CA ILE A 180 -5.43 -4.09 10.75
C ILE A 180 -6.00 -3.09 9.75
N ILE A 181 -5.19 -2.70 8.77
CA ILE A 181 -5.61 -1.81 7.70
C ILE A 181 -5.92 -2.66 6.48
N THR A 182 -7.12 -2.55 5.93
CA THR A 182 -7.44 -3.09 4.61
C THR A 182 -7.55 -1.96 3.61
N THR A 183 -7.16 -2.19 2.36
CA THR A 183 -7.36 -1.19 1.33
C THR A 183 -8.15 -1.73 0.16
N ASP A 184 -9.03 -0.90 -0.38
CA ASP A 184 -9.56 -1.06 -1.72
C ASP A 184 -8.52 -0.62 -2.76
N VAL A 185 -8.83 -0.73 -4.05
CA VAL A 185 -7.90 -0.48 -5.13
C VAL A 185 -8.08 0.91 -5.73
N GLY A 186 -6.98 1.66 -5.80
CA GLY A 186 -6.95 3.02 -6.32
C GLY A 186 -5.78 3.83 -5.79
N GLN A 187 -5.83 5.15 -5.94
CA GLN A 187 -4.78 6.05 -5.40
C GLN A 187 -4.62 5.90 -3.88
N HIS A 188 -5.72 5.76 -3.15
CA HIS A 188 -5.72 5.54 -1.71
C HIS A 188 -4.91 4.30 -1.30
N MET A 189 -4.97 3.19 -2.07
CA MET A 189 -4.13 2.02 -1.83
C MET A 189 -2.64 2.35 -1.96
N MET A 190 -2.26 3.10 -3.00
CA MET A 190 -0.87 3.50 -3.20
C MET A 190 -0.38 4.40 -2.07
N LEU A 191 -1.20 5.37 -1.66
CA LEU A 191 -0.88 6.29 -0.57
C LEU A 191 -0.76 5.57 0.77
N VAL A 192 -1.70 4.69 1.11
CA VAL A 192 -1.61 3.86 2.31
C VAL A 192 -0.35 2.98 2.26
N SER A 193 -0.06 2.36 1.12
CA SER A 193 1.14 1.52 1.00
C SER A 193 2.45 2.32 1.13
N GLN A 194 2.45 3.61 0.83
CA GLN A 194 3.61 4.49 0.93
C GLN A 194 3.78 5.10 2.32
N TYR A 195 2.67 5.57 2.93
CA TYR A 195 2.71 6.43 4.11
C TYR A 195 2.18 5.78 5.39
N ALA A 196 1.44 4.67 5.31
CA ALA A 196 1.03 3.96 6.52
C ALA A 196 2.25 3.30 7.19
N GLU A 197 2.36 3.48 8.49
CA GLU A 197 3.33 2.76 9.30
C GLU A 197 2.83 1.34 9.51
N ILE A 198 3.58 0.37 9.02
CA ILE A 198 3.31 -1.05 9.20
C ILE A 198 4.39 -1.62 10.10
N THR A 199 3.98 -2.24 11.18
CA THR A 199 4.84 -2.79 12.21
C THR A 199 4.51 -4.26 12.46
N GLU A 200 5.13 -4.90 13.44
CA GLU A 200 4.75 -6.25 13.85
C GLU A 200 3.30 -6.33 14.36
N LYS A 201 2.80 -5.22 14.93
CA LYS A 201 1.44 -5.15 15.49
C LYS A 201 0.41 -4.66 14.47
N LYS A 202 0.79 -3.72 13.61
CA LYS A 202 -0.07 -3.10 12.59
C LYS A 202 0.13 -3.78 11.24
N GLN A 203 -0.93 -4.34 10.68
CA GLN A 203 -0.91 -5.13 9.46
C GLN A 203 -1.60 -4.42 8.30
N LEU A 204 -1.20 -4.74 7.09
CA LEU A 204 -1.79 -4.23 5.86
C LEU A 204 -2.28 -5.38 4.96
N VAL A 205 -3.54 -5.33 4.58
CA VAL A 205 -4.22 -6.33 3.73
C VAL A 205 -4.77 -5.65 2.49
N MET A 206 -4.43 -6.16 1.30
CA MET A 206 -4.85 -5.55 0.03
C MET A 206 -4.90 -6.55 -1.12
N SER A 207 -5.69 -6.26 -2.14
CA SER A 207 -5.68 -6.97 -3.41
C SER A 207 -4.63 -6.40 -4.38
N GLY A 208 -3.35 -6.46 -3.99
CA GLY A 208 -2.26 -5.90 -4.80
C GLY A 208 -1.80 -6.77 -5.97
N GLY A 209 -2.27 -8.01 -6.06
CA GLY A 209 -1.99 -8.93 -7.16
C GLY A 209 -2.88 -8.69 -8.38
N LEU A 210 -4.20 -8.78 -8.20
CA LEU A 210 -5.20 -8.58 -9.25
C LEU A 210 -5.73 -7.15 -9.31
N GLY A 211 -5.67 -6.40 -8.21
CA GLY A 211 -6.20 -5.04 -8.16
C GLY A 211 -7.73 -5.00 -8.22
N THR A 212 -8.38 -5.80 -7.39
CA THR A 212 -9.85 -5.94 -7.37
C THR A 212 -10.50 -4.79 -6.64
N MET A 213 -11.20 -3.91 -7.34
CA MET A 213 -12.06 -2.90 -6.71
C MET A 213 -13.22 -3.58 -5.97
N GLY A 214 -13.57 -3.06 -4.79
CA GLY A 214 -14.58 -3.64 -3.90
C GLY A 214 -14.02 -4.66 -2.90
N TYR A 215 -12.70 -4.92 -2.90
CA TYR A 215 -12.06 -5.86 -1.98
C TYR A 215 -11.97 -5.34 -0.55
N GLY A 216 -11.71 -4.04 -0.37
CA GLY A 216 -11.25 -3.46 0.89
C GLY A 216 -12.24 -3.62 2.05
N PHE A 217 -13.50 -3.30 1.84
CA PHE A 217 -14.51 -3.33 2.90
C PHE A 217 -14.91 -4.77 3.30
N PRO A 218 -15.24 -5.69 2.38
CA PRO A 218 -15.48 -7.10 2.73
C PRO A 218 -14.29 -7.76 3.42
N ALA A 219 -13.06 -7.45 2.99
CA ALA A 219 -11.85 -7.96 3.64
C ALA A 219 -11.72 -7.44 5.09
N ALA A 220 -12.15 -6.20 5.35
CA ALA A 220 -12.15 -5.63 6.69
C ALA A 220 -13.15 -6.36 7.62
N ILE A 221 -14.32 -6.71 7.12
CA ILE A 221 -15.32 -7.50 7.88
C ILE A 221 -14.70 -8.84 8.27
N GLY A 222 -14.12 -9.57 7.31
CA GLY A 222 -13.45 -10.84 7.59
C GLY A 222 -12.27 -10.70 8.55
N ALA A 223 -11.47 -9.64 8.42
CA ALA A 223 -10.37 -9.37 9.33
C ALA A 223 -10.87 -9.08 10.76
N GLN A 224 -11.97 -8.35 10.92
CA GLN A 224 -12.57 -8.04 12.22
C GLN A 224 -13.13 -9.28 12.89
N ILE A 225 -13.81 -10.15 12.14
CA ILE A 225 -14.33 -11.44 12.66
C ILE A 225 -13.17 -12.32 13.14
N GLY A 226 -12.07 -12.37 12.36
CA GLY A 226 -10.89 -13.16 12.72
C GLY A 226 -10.03 -12.56 13.83
N ASN A 227 -10.23 -11.29 14.18
CA ASN A 227 -9.45 -10.56 15.20
C ASN A 227 -10.37 -9.59 15.96
N PRO A 228 -11.27 -10.11 16.81
CA PRO A 228 -12.29 -9.30 17.45
C PRO A 228 -11.73 -8.28 18.45
N GLU A 229 -10.52 -8.51 18.97
CA GLU A 229 -9.83 -7.63 19.91
C GLU A 229 -9.11 -6.46 19.23
N LYS A 230 -8.87 -6.55 17.90
CA LYS A 230 -8.19 -5.50 17.14
C LYS A 230 -9.17 -4.53 16.51
N ARG A 231 -8.72 -3.32 16.28
CA ARG A 231 -9.46 -2.39 15.42
C ARG A 231 -9.11 -2.62 13.96
N VAL A 232 -10.13 -2.71 13.10
CA VAL A 232 -9.94 -2.86 11.67
C VAL A 232 -10.39 -1.59 10.94
N ILE A 233 -9.54 -1.09 10.04
CA ILE A 233 -9.78 0.12 9.26
C ILE A 233 -9.76 -0.25 7.78
N ALA A 234 -10.89 -0.03 7.09
CA ALA A 234 -11.00 -0.18 5.65
C ALA A 234 -10.77 1.17 4.98
N VAL A 235 -9.76 1.32 4.15
CA VAL A 235 -9.53 2.53 3.35
C VAL A 235 -9.97 2.27 1.92
N SER A 236 -10.98 2.99 1.48
CA SER A 236 -11.56 2.86 0.14
C SER A 236 -11.69 4.21 -0.55
N GLY A 237 -11.69 4.21 -1.87
CA GLY A 237 -12.16 5.37 -2.63
C GLY A 237 -13.67 5.34 -2.80
N ASP A 238 -14.25 6.47 -3.22
CA ASP A 238 -15.66 6.60 -3.54
C ASP A 238 -16.17 5.60 -4.60
N GLY A 239 -15.36 5.32 -5.62
CA GLY A 239 -15.69 4.30 -6.62
C GLY A 239 -15.57 2.88 -6.09
N GLY A 240 -14.54 2.57 -5.29
CA GLY A 240 -14.32 1.25 -4.71
C GLY A 240 -15.39 0.87 -3.68
N MET A 241 -15.77 1.81 -2.81
CA MET A 241 -16.81 1.59 -1.80
C MET A 241 -18.15 1.21 -2.43
N GLN A 242 -18.50 1.79 -3.58
CA GLN A 242 -19.76 1.49 -4.26
C GLN A 242 -19.84 0.07 -4.83
N MET A 243 -18.71 -0.61 -5.01
CA MET A 243 -18.69 -1.96 -5.60
C MET A 243 -19.35 -3.02 -4.71
N ASN A 244 -19.16 -2.90 -3.38
CA ASN A 244 -19.68 -3.84 -2.39
C ASN A 244 -20.29 -3.12 -1.17
N ILE A 245 -20.99 -2.01 -1.41
CA ILE A 245 -21.56 -1.19 -0.32
C ILE A 245 -22.66 -1.94 0.44
N GLN A 246 -23.34 -2.91 -0.19
CA GLN A 246 -24.35 -3.76 0.44
C GLN A 246 -23.80 -4.58 1.60
N GLU A 247 -22.50 -4.77 1.70
CA GLU A 247 -21.85 -5.49 2.81
C GLU A 247 -21.92 -4.73 4.14
N PHE A 248 -22.43 -3.49 4.13
CA PHE A 248 -22.84 -2.85 5.39
C PHE A 248 -23.93 -3.65 6.12
N ALA A 249 -24.81 -4.35 5.38
CA ALA A 249 -25.78 -5.24 5.98
C ALA A 249 -25.08 -6.39 6.73
N THR A 250 -24.08 -7.04 6.12
CA THR A 250 -23.27 -8.08 6.75
C THR A 250 -22.56 -7.53 7.98
N ALA A 251 -21.90 -6.36 7.85
CA ALA A 251 -21.14 -5.78 8.96
C ALA A 251 -22.00 -5.40 10.17
N VAL A 252 -23.23 -4.94 9.92
CA VAL A 252 -24.20 -4.60 11.00
C VAL A 252 -24.75 -5.88 11.64
N LEU A 253 -25.12 -6.88 10.85
CA LEU A 253 -25.67 -8.14 11.35
C LEU A 253 -24.64 -8.93 12.18
N GLU A 254 -23.38 -8.92 11.76
CA GLU A 254 -22.27 -9.61 12.45
C GLU A 254 -21.64 -8.74 13.56
N GLU A 255 -22.23 -7.60 13.89
CA GLU A 255 -21.74 -6.66 14.91
C GLU A 255 -20.21 -6.36 14.77
N THR A 256 -19.75 -6.13 13.54
CA THR A 256 -18.33 -5.85 13.26
C THR A 256 -18.05 -4.35 13.30
N PRO A 257 -17.31 -3.82 14.30
CA PRO A 257 -17.06 -2.39 14.45
C PRO A 257 -15.92 -1.87 13.55
N VAL A 258 -15.99 -2.20 12.27
CA VAL A 258 -15.04 -1.73 11.28
C VAL A 258 -15.16 -0.22 11.07
N ILE A 259 -14.02 0.47 10.95
CA ILE A 259 -13.98 1.87 10.54
C ILE A 259 -13.76 1.92 9.03
N ALA A 260 -14.80 2.27 8.27
CA ALA A 260 -14.74 2.40 6.82
C ALA A 260 -14.42 3.85 6.43
N CYS A 261 -13.19 4.12 6.02
CA CYS A 261 -12.70 5.42 5.56
C CYS A 261 -12.90 5.55 4.05
N VAL A 262 -13.79 6.44 3.62
CA VAL A 262 -14.05 6.72 2.20
C VAL A 262 -13.30 7.99 1.80
N PHE A 263 -12.28 7.85 0.97
CA PHE A 263 -11.55 8.96 0.35
C PHE A 263 -12.33 9.42 -0.88
N ASN A 264 -13.25 10.35 -0.67
CA ASN A 264 -14.16 10.83 -1.71
C ASN A 264 -13.54 12.03 -2.46
N ASN A 265 -13.02 11.76 -3.64
CA ASN A 265 -12.53 12.79 -4.56
C ASN A 265 -13.40 12.91 -5.82
N THR A 266 -14.49 12.16 -5.89
CA THR A 266 -15.44 12.12 -7.00
C THR A 266 -14.89 11.64 -8.34
N TYR A 267 -13.77 10.93 -8.30
CA TYR A 267 -13.13 10.39 -9.51
C TYR A 267 -12.60 8.97 -9.29
N LEU A 268 -12.55 8.20 -10.36
CA LEU A 268 -11.68 7.02 -10.44
C LEU A 268 -10.22 7.51 -10.55
N GLY A 269 -9.67 7.92 -9.41
CA GLY A 269 -8.46 8.73 -9.33
C GLY A 269 -7.23 8.09 -9.97
N MET A 270 -7.03 6.77 -9.81
CA MET A 270 -5.90 6.05 -10.41
C MET A 270 -6.00 6.04 -11.93
N VAL A 271 -7.18 5.76 -12.49
CA VAL A 271 -7.39 5.75 -13.95
C VAL A 271 -7.18 7.16 -14.52
N ARG A 272 -7.72 8.18 -13.84
CA ARG A 272 -7.54 9.58 -14.23
C ARG A 272 -6.06 9.99 -14.21
N GLN A 273 -5.29 9.55 -13.21
CA GLN A 273 -3.85 9.80 -13.13
C GLN A 273 -3.11 9.19 -14.33
N TRP A 274 -3.46 7.97 -14.73
CA TRP A 274 -2.85 7.34 -15.91
C TRP A 274 -3.22 8.05 -17.21
N GLN A 275 -4.46 8.50 -17.33
CA GLN A 275 -4.89 9.32 -18.48
C GLN A 275 -4.09 10.64 -18.54
N LYS A 276 -3.78 11.24 -17.40
CA LYS A 276 -2.91 12.42 -17.34
C LYS A 276 -1.49 12.11 -17.80
N LEU A 277 -0.89 11.04 -17.29
CA LEU A 277 0.52 10.72 -17.47
C LEU A 277 0.83 10.12 -18.85
N PHE A 278 -0.03 9.24 -19.36
CA PHE A 278 0.27 8.42 -20.53
C PHE A 278 -0.60 8.68 -21.75
N TYR A 279 -1.74 9.36 -21.58
CA TYR A 279 -2.73 9.55 -22.65
C TYR A 279 -3.03 11.02 -22.95
N GLY A 280 -2.05 11.92 -22.72
CA GLY A 280 -2.17 13.33 -23.07
C GLY A 280 -3.38 14.04 -22.46
N LYS A 281 -3.77 13.65 -21.23
CA LYS A 281 -4.94 14.18 -20.49
C LYS A 281 -6.27 13.91 -21.18
N ARG A 282 -6.39 12.86 -21.99
CA ARG A 282 -7.67 12.42 -22.57
C ARG A 282 -8.52 11.75 -21.50
N TYR A 283 -9.18 12.58 -20.68
CA TYR A 283 -10.04 12.09 -19.61
C TYR A 283 -11.34 11.52 -20.18
N GLY A 284 -11.63 10.28 -19.84
CA GLY A 284 -12.86 9.59 -20.22
C GLY A 284 -13.35 8.66 -19.12
N MET A 285 -14.65 8.72 -18.80
CA MET A 285 -15.35 7.81 -17.89
C MET A 285 -14.73 7.67 -16.48
N THR A 286 -14.05 8.69 -15.99
CA THR A 286 -13.42 8.70 -14.66
C THR A 286 -14.07 9.67 -13.69
N ASN A 287 -15.00 10.50 -14.16
CA ASN A 287 -15.74 11.44 -13.32
C ASN A 287 -16.99 10.74 -12.75
N LEU A 288 -17.11 10.71 -11.44
CA LEU A 288 -18.24 10.14 -10.72
C LEU A 288 -19.34 11.18 -10.38
N ARG A 289 -19.09 12.48 -10.63
CA ARG A 289 -20.03 13.56 -10.31
C ARG A 289 -21.17 13.72 -11.31
N ALA A 290 -20.93 13.54 -12.59
CA ALA A 290 -21.74 14.21 -13.60
C ALA A 290 -22.42 13.30 -14.61
N GLY A 291 -22.20 12.00 -14.64
CA GLY A 291 -22.86 11.05 -15.52
C GLY A 291 -23.14 11.58 -16.94
N ALA A 292 -24.33 11.32 -17.46
CA ALA A 292 -24.79 11.84 -18.77
C ALA A 292 -24.91 13.37 -18.81
N LEU A 293 -25.06 14.02 -17.66
CA LEU A 293 -25.17 15.48 -17.54
C LEU A 293 -23.84 16.20 -17.82
N SER A 294 -22.70 15.49 -17.72
CA SER A 294 -21.38 16.07 -18.07
C SER A 294 -21.24 16.47 -19.53
N ARG A 295 -22.20 16.04 -20.37
CA ARG A 295 -22.23 16.35 -21.81
C ARG A 295 -23.17 17.52 -22.15
N ARG A 296 -23.80 18.15 -21.18
CA ARG A 296 -24.63 19.31 -21.42
C ARG A 296 -23.77 20.49 -21.90
N THR A 297 -24.18 21.09 -23.00
CA THR A 297 -23.52 22.24 -23.63
C THR A 297 -24.26 23.55 -23.35
N ASP A 298 -25.33 23.50 -22.54
CA ASP A 298 -26.26 24.61 -22.31
C ASP A 298 -25.84 25.58 -21.18
N GLY A 299 -24.64 25.43 -20.65
CA GLY A 299 -24.12 26.28 -19.57
C GLY A 299 -24.79 26.09 -18.19
N ALA A 300 -25.66 25.10 -18.05
CA ALA A 300 -26.25 24.78 -16.75
C ALA A 300 -25.17 24.21 -15.81
N GLU A 301 -25.15 24.66 -14.55
CA GLU A 301 -24.32 24.04 -13.51
C GLU A 301 -24.74 22.58 -13.35
N PHE A 302 -23.73 21.70 -13.32
CA PHE A 302 -23.98 20.29 -13.07
C PHE A 302 -24.35 20.11 -11.60
N PRO A 303 -25.48 19.46 -11.27
CA PRO A 303 -25.74 19.08 -9.90
C PRO A 303 -24.58 18.21 -9.41
N GLU A 304 -24.05 18.52 -8.24
CA GLU A 304 -23.11 17.64 -7.56
C GLU A 304 -23.81 16.33 -7.25
N TYR A 305 -23.60 15.33 -8.08
CA TYR A 305 -24.08 13.97 -7.82
C TYR A 305 -22.94 13.11 -7.36
N THR A 306 -22.84 12.89 -6.08
CA THR A 306 -22.16 11.76 -5.47
C THR A 306 -23.14 11.09 -4.53
N PRO A 307 -23.11 9.76 -4.36
CA PRO A 307 -23.88 9.14 -3.29
C PRO A 307 -23.59 9.84 -1.96
N ASP A 308 -24.62 10.11 -1.18
CA ASP A 308 -24.44 10.54 0.19
C ASP A 308 -24.04 9.32 1.03
N PHE A 309 -22.73 9.09 1.17
CA PHE A 309 -22.21 7.91 1.86
C PHE A 309 -22.60 7.86 3.31
N VAL A 310 -22.77 9.00 3.99
CA VAL A 310 -23.22 9.07 5.38
C VAL A 310 -24.65 8.54 5.49
N LYS A 311 -25.60 9.10 4.75
CA LYS A 311 -27.00 8.62 4.75
C LYS A 311 -27.11 7.17 4.32
N LEU A 312 -26.25 6.74 3.40
CA LEU A 312 -26.23 5.37 2.91
C LEU A 312 -25.81 4.41 4.03
N ALA A 313 -24.74 4.72 4.78
CA ALA A 313 -24.31 3.94 5.94
C ALA A 313 -25.42 3.90 7.03
N GLU A 314 -26.04 5.05 7.31
CA GLU A 314 -27.12 5.18 8.28
C GLU A 314 -28.35 4.34 7.89
N SER A 315 -28.68 4.26 6.59
CA SER A 315 -29.79 3.44 6.09
C SER A 315 -29.59 1.94 6.33
N TYR A 316 -28.34 1.49 6.48
CA TYR A 316 -28.00 0.12 6.87
C TYR A 316 -27.94 -0.08 8.39
N GLY A 317 -28.05 0.97 9.20
CA GLY A 317 -27.90 0.92 10.65
C GLY A 317 -26.45 1.10 11.12
N ALA A 318 -25.55 1.50 10.25
CA ALA A 318 -24.19 1.90 10.59
C ALA A 318 -24.14 3.37 11.03
N LYS A 319 -23.03 3.78 11.65
CA LYS A 319 -22.77 5.18 11.95
C LYS A 319 -22.11 5.87 10.78
N GLY A 320 -22.59 7.07 10.42
CA GLY A 320 -21.98 7.91 9.38
C GLY A 320 -21.35 9.18 9.97
N ILE A 321 -20.17 9.55 9.48
CA ILE A 321 -19.46 10.79 9.84
C ILE A 321 -18.95 11.42 8.53
N ARG A 322 -19.19 12.73 8.35
CA ARG A 322 -18.60 13.48 7.23
C ARG A 322 -17.53 14.42 7.74
N VAL A 323 -16.38 14.43 7.09
CA VAL A 323 -15.23 15.27 7.38
C VAL A 323 -14.94 16.12 6.16
N THR A 324 -14.97 17.44 6.32
CA THR A 324 -14.74 18.42 5.26
C THR A 324 -13.45 19.22 5.47
N GLU A 325 -13.00 19.32 6.72
CA GLU A 325 -11.83 20.09 7.11
C GLU A 325 -10.79 19.21 7.81
N THR A 326 -9.52 19.58 7.68
CA THR A 326 -8.39 18.80 8.24
C THR A 326 -8.49 18.67 9.76
N GLU A 327 -8.96 19.72 10.44
CA GLU A 327 -9.07 19.78 11.89
C GLU A 327 -10.10 18.81 12.47
N GLU A 328 -11.03 18.33 11.65
CA GLU A 328 -12.08 17.40 12.05
C GLU A 328 -11.60 15.93 12.05
N ILE A 329 -10.49 15.61 11.36
CA ILE A 329 -10.01 14.23 11.17
C ILE A 329 -9.82 13.52 12.50
N ALA A 330 -9.12 14.17 13.43
CA ALA A 330 -8.81 13.59 14.74
C ALA A 330 -10.08 13.23 15.52
N ALA A 331 -11.04 14.15 15.58
CA ALA A 331 -12.30 13.98 16.28
C ALA A 331 -13.16 12.87 15.64
N ALA A 332 -13.15 12.75 14.30
CA ALA A 332 -13.87 11.71 13.59
C ALA A 332 -13.36 10.31 13.92
N PHE A 333 -12.04 10.11 13.99
CA PHE A 333 -11.46 8.83 14.41
C PHE A 333 -11.74 8.53 15.88
N GLU A 334 -11.62 9.52 16.79
CA GLU A 334 -11.97 9.34 18.22
C GLU A 334 -13.45 8.97 18.39
N GLU A 335 -14.34 9.55 17.60
CA GLU A 335 -15.76 9.23 17.64
C GLU A 335 -16.04 7.82 17.06
N ALA A 336 -15.33 7.41 16.02
CA ALA A 336 -15.43 6.06 15.47
C ALA A 336 -14.94 4.98 16.44
N LYS A 337 -13.91 5.26 17.24
CA LYS A 337 -13.41 4.33 18.27
C LYS A 337 -14.45 4.02 19.36
N LYS A 338 -15.33 4.95 19.66
CA LYS A 338 -16.39 4.76 20.67
C LYS A 338 -17.46 3.76 20.21
N ASN A 339 -17.62 3.59 18.91
CA ASN A 339 -18.55 2.61 18.35
C ASN A 339 -17.85 1.23 18.33
N THR A 340 -18.32 0.33 19.21
CA THR A 340 -17.72 -1.00 19.39
C THR A 340 -18.61 -2.14 18.91
N LYS A 341 -19.78 -1.83 18.32
CA LYS A 341 -20.76 -2.84 17.91
C LYS A 341 -21.05 -2.83 16.42
N THR A 342 -21.19 -1.65 15.83
CA THR A 342 -21.58 -1.52 14.42
C THR A 342 -20.49 -0.82 13.63
N PRO A 343 -20.43 -0.98 12.29
CA PRO A 343 -19.47 -0.26 11.50
C PRO A 343 -19.67 1.25 11.57
N THR A 344 -18.58 2.00 11.42
CA THR A 344 -18.62 3.45 11.28
C THR A 344 -18.03 3.81 9.92
N LEU A 345 -18.80 4.49 9.07
CA LEU A 345 -18.28 5.09 7.85
C LEU A 345 -17.84 6.52 8.15
N ILE A 346 -16.60 6.84 7.77
CA ILE A 346 -16.08 8.22 7.76
C ILE A 346 -15.85 8.61 6.29
N GLU A 347 -16.64 9.55 5.80
CA GLU A 347 -16.44 10.15 4.47
C GLU A 347 -15.51 11.36 4.60
N PHE A 348 -14.33 11.26 4.00
CA PHE A 348 -13.39 12.36 3.87
C PHE A 348 -13.59 13.05 2.52
N CYS A 349 -14.11 14.26 2.51
CA CYS A 349 -14.38 15.05 1.30
C CYS A 349 -13.09 15.69 0.80
N LEU A 350 -12.41 15.00 -0.11
CA LEU A 350 -11.16 15.47 -0.67
C LEU A 350 -11.43 16.42 -1.85
N LEU A 351 -11.14 17.69 -1.69
CA LEU A 351 -11.09 18.60 -2.82
C LEU A 351 -9.81 18.34 -3.61
N TYR A 352 -9.97 17.66 -4.72
CA TYR A 352 -8.86 17.12 -5.49
C TYR A 352 -8.20 18.18 -6.36
N THR A 353 -7.06 18.64 -5.93
CA THR A 353 -6.00 19.09 -6.83
C THR A 353 -4.91 18.03 -6.77
N SER A 354 -4.92 17.11 -7.73
CA SER A 354 -3.99 15.98 -7.73
C SER A 354 -2.54 16.44 -7.63
N PRO A 355 -1.79 15.97 -6.63
CA PRO A 355 -0.42 15.62 -6.92
C PRO A 355 -0.22 14.11 -6.87
N SER A 356 0.23 13.55 -7.95
CA SER A 356 1.03 12.34 -7.91
C SER A 356 2.29 12.62 -7.07
N PRO A 357 2.82 11.66 -6.31
CA PRO A 357 4.14 11.79 -5.68
C PRO A 357 5.26 12.15 -6.68
N ARG A 358 4.95 12.19 -7.95
CA ARG A 358 5.85 12.56 -9.06
C ARG A 358 5.52 13.92 -9.70
N ASP A 359 4.49 14.61 -9.24
CA ASP A 359 4.19 16.01 -9.63
C ASP A 359 4.86 16.94 -8.60
#